data_dbf416ecb5ea379d6772b2b0f9faa4b7
#
_entry.id   dbf416ecb5ea379d6772b2b0f9faa4b7
#
_cell.length_a   1.000
_cell.length_b   1.000
_cell.length_c   1.000
_cell.angle_alpha   90.00
_cell.angle_beta   90.00
_cell.angle_gamma   90.00
#
_symmetry.space_group_name_H-M   'P 1'
#
loop_
_entity.id
_entity.type
_entity.pdbx_description
1 polymer ?
#
loop_
_entity_poly.entity_id
_entity_poly.type
_entity_poly.pdbx_seq_one_letter_code
_entity_poly.pdbx_strand_id
1 'polypeptide(L)'
;VSAESEYKLYDEAGLLAEEDAREIETRLEEIAYTYSQDVIVYTTDDLEGYEVESYNERLASELDAGINGSGIIYLVAMNERKYDIYAFGQMKDEIMIKSIRNDLASDLQPYLTDGEYYTAFMGYADKVEEEIYNVYENGPNAEPSYAVPIGIGCGLVIALITVLIMKSQMNTLKTNPMANEYLRNGGFSLDRARDIFLYTSITRTKRETDSDSSGSSDSGHSSGSF
;
A
#
# COMPACT_ATOMS: atom_id res chain seq x y z
N VAL A 1 29.09 17.57 -4.97
CA VAL A 1 29.55 16.26 -4.53
C VAL A 1 28.87 16.07 -3.21
N SER A 2 27.81 15.26 -3.16
CA SER A 2 27.16 14.88 -1.90
C SER A 2 28.20 14.15 -1.07
N ALA A 3 28.35 14.51 0.20
CA ALA A 3 29.09 13.69 1.13
C ALA A 3 28.31 12.37 1.27
N GLU A 4 28.99 11.30 1.13
CA GLU A 4 28.49 9.95 1.33
C GLU A 4 28.72 9.61 2.78
N SER A 5 27.82 8.91 3.46
CA SER A 5 28.03 8.47 4.84
C SER A 5 29.31 7.62 4.90
N GLU A 6 30.18 7.90 5.87
CA GLU A 6 31.52 7.30 5.97
C GLU A 6 31.44 5.79 6.20
N TYR A 7 30.41 5.34 6.94
CA TYR A 7 30.13 3.94 7.25
C TYR A 7 28.71 3.58 6.83
N LYS A 8 28.45 2.31 6.61
CA LYS A 8 27.11 1.79 6.29
C LYS A 8 26.50 1.03 7.46
N LEU A 9 27.29 0.63 8.44
CA LEU A 9 26.86 0.01 9.70
C LEU A 9 27.29 0.87 10.89
N TYR A 10 26.33 1.24 11.73
CA TYR A 10 26.53 1.94 13.01
C TYR A 10 25.91 1.09 14.13
N ASP A 11 26.72 0.23 14.74
CA ASP A 11 26.28 -0.66 15.83
C ASP A 11 26.56 -0.04 17.20
N GLU A 12 25.85 1.05 17.55
CA GLU A 12 26.04 1.75 18.85
C GLU A 12 25.51 0.94 20.03
N ALA A 13 24.48 0.10 19.80
CA ALA A 13 23.94 -0.79 20.82
C ALA A 13 24.82 -2.05 21.05
N GLY A 14 25.84 -2.28 20.22
CA GLY A 14 26.75 -3.39 20.39
C GLY A 14 26.10 -4.76 20.24
N LEU A 15 25.20 -4.92 19.28
CA LEU A 15 24.40 -6.13 19.08
C LEU A 15 25.18 -7.23 18.34
N LEU A 16 26.24 -6.85 17.64
CA LEU A 16 26.99 -7.74 16.74
C LEU A 16 28.36 -8.11 17.30
N ALA A 17 28.82 -9.30 16.99
CA ALA A 17 30.23 -9.64 17.14
C ALA A 17 31.06 -8.89 16.09
N GLU A 18 32.34 -8.63 16.37
CA GLU A 18 33.21 -7.85 15.48
C GLU A 18 33.34 -8.46 14.07
N GLU A 19 33.31 -9.78 13.96
CA GLU A 19 33.37 -10.50 12.69
C GLU A 19 32.07 -10.30 11.88
N ASP A 20 30.93 -10.47 12.55
CA ASP A 20 29.60 -10.26 11.95
C ASP A 20 29.40 -8.81 11.47
N ALA A 21 29.84 -7.85 12.30
CA ALA A 21 29.76 -6.43 11.95
C ALA A 21 30.58 -6.10 10.70
N ARG A 22 31.78 -6.66 10.56
CA ARG A 22 32.59 -6.46 9.36
C ARG A 22 31.97 -7.07 8.11
N GLU A 23 31.35 -8.24 8.24
CA GLU A 23 30.69 -8.91 7.12
C GLU A 23 29.49 -8.10 6.63
N ILE A 24 28.65 -7.59 7.54
CA ILE A 24 27.52 -6.74 7.22
C ILE A 24 27.99 -5.42 6.60
N GLU A 25 28.98 -4.75 7.19
CA GLU A 25 29.55 -3.50 6.64
C GLU A 25 30.01 -3.71 5.20
N THR A 26 30.82 -4.75 4.97
CA THR A 26 31.30 -5.10 3.63
C THR A 26 30.16 -5.31 2.64
N ARG A 27 29.13 -6.00 3.07
CA ARG A 27 27.94 -6.29 2.25
C ARG A 27 27.20 -5.01 1.86
N LEU A 28 26.97 -4.13 2.82
CA LEU A 28 26.30 -2.85 2.60
C LEU A 28 27.12 -1.91 1.69
N GLU A 29 28.45 -1.87 1.88
CA GLU A 29 29.37 -1.12 1.01
C GLU A 29 29.35 -1.65 -0.44
N GLU A 30 29.33 -2.98 -0.64
CA GLU A 30 29.23 -3.58 -1.97
C GLU A 30 27.95 -3.16 -2.70
N ILE A 31 26.81 -3.16 -1.99
CA ILE A 31 25.52 -2.70 -2.55
C ILE A 31 25.61 -1.21 -2.92
N ALA A 32 26.09 -0.38 -1.99
CA ALA A 32 26.20 1.05 -2.19
C ALA A 32 27.09 1.38 -3.41
N TYR A 33 28.25 0.71 -3.51
CA TYR A 33 29.18 0.91 -4.62
C TYR A 33 28.60 0.41 -5.96
N THR A 34 27.97 -0.76 -5.95
CA THR A 34 27.46 -1.41 -7.19
C THR A 34 26.31 -0.64 -7.80
N TYR A 35 25.39 -0.19 -6.96
CA TYR A 35 24.10 0.38 -7.42
C TYR A 35 24.00 1.89 -7.21
N SER A 36 25.00 2.53 -6.59
CA SER A 36 24.94 3.95 -6.23
C SER A 36 23.70 4.30 -5.39
N GLN A 37 23.37 3.43 -4.45
CA GLN A 37 22.28 3.58 -3.49
C GLN A 37 22.83 3.49 -2.07
N ASP A 38 22.41 4.37 -1.18
CA ASP A 38 22.87 4.36 0.20
C ASP A 38 22.00 3.42 1.04
N VAL A 39 22.62 2.38 1.60
CA VAL A 39 21.95 1.35 2.40
C VAL A 39 22.63 1.27 3.75
N ILE A 40 21.94 1.66 4.81
CA ILE A 40 22.50 1.86 6.15
C ILE A 40 21.75 1.00 7.17
N VAL A 41 22.50 0.45 8.13
CA VAL A 41 21.97 -0.14 9.37
C VAL A 41 22.48 0.67 10.55
N TYR A 42 21.56 1.05 11.44
CA TYR A 42 21.88 1.79 12.65
C TYR A 42 21.20 1.15 13.86
N THR A 43 21.99 0.86 14.89
CA THR A 43 21.48 0.37 16.16
C THR A 43 21.77 1.37 17.26
N THR A 44 20.81 1.58 18.17
CA THR A 44 20.98 2.45 19.34
C THR A 44 20.32 1.85 20.59
N ASP A 45 20.80 2.24 21.74
CA ASP A 45 20.14 1.87 23.00
C ASP A 45 18.89 2.70 23.26
N ASP A 46 18.86 3.99 22.88
CA ASP A 46 17.84 4.95 23.30
C ASP A 46 17.47 5.91 22.18
N LEU A 47 16.18 6.20 22.03
CA LEU A 47 15.66 7.18 21.05
C LEU A 47 15.67 8.62 21.58
N GLU A 48 16.27 8.90 22.76
CA GLU A 48 16.34 10.24 23.36
C GLU A 48 14.97 10.93 23.53
N GLY A 49 13.91 10.14 23.65
CA GLY A 49 12.53 10.63 23.80
C GLY A 49 11.83 10.99 22.50
N TYR A 50 12.45 10.72 21.36
CA TYR A 50 11.80 10.88 20.05
C TYR A 50 10.96 9.65 19.70
N GLU A 51 9.98 9.83 18.79
CA GLU A 51 9.38 8.70 18.09
C GLU A 51 10.38 8.12 17.08
N VAL A 52 10.31 6.81 16.86
CA VAL A 52 11.32 6.07 16.06
C VAL A 52 11.44 6.62 14.64
N GLU A 53 10.34 7.00 14.02
CA GLU A 53 10.32 7.59 12.68
C GLU A 53 11.04 8.95 12.66
N SER A 54 10.73 9.82 13.64
CA SER A 54 11.34 11.15 13.73
C SER A 54 12.84 11.07 14.04
N TYR A 55 13.23 10.07 14.85
CA TYR A 55 14.64 9.81 15.12
C TYR A 55 15.37 9.39 13.85
N ASN A 56 14.78 8.50 13.05
CA ASN A 56 15.38 8.01 11.81
C ASN A 56 15.49 9.11 10.75
N GLU A 57 14.49 10.00 10.61
CA GLU A 57 14.58 11.17 9.73
C GLU A 57 15.73 12.12 10.15
N ARG A 58 15.86 12.37 11.46
CA ARG A 58 16.95 13.18 11.99
C ARG A 58 18.30 12.53 11.73
N LEU A 59 18.41 11.22 11.97
CA LEU A 59 19.59 10.42 11.73
C LEU A 59 20.04 10.51 10.27
N ALA A 60 19.12 10.37 9.31
CA ALA A 60 19.42 10.52 7.89
C ALA A 60 20.06 11.88 7.58
N SER A 61 19.61 12.94 8.24
CA SER A 61 20.17 14.27 8.07
C SER A 61 21.51 14.45 8.77
N GLU A 62 21.70 13.85 9.94
CA GLU A 62 22.95 13.92 10.71
C GLU A 62 24.10 13.15 10.05
N LEU A 63 23.78 12.01 9.47
CA LEU A 63 24.75 11.19 8.72
C LEU A 63 25.02 11.71 7.30
N ASP A 64 24.33 12.78 6.86
CA ASP A 64 24.31 13.22 5.46
C ASP A 64 24.03 12.03 4.51
N ALA A 65 23.09 11.15 4.94
CA ALA A 65 22.80 9.90 4.27
C ALA A 65 22.18 10.13 2.89
N GLY A 66 22.52 9.26 1.96
CA GLY A 66 21.95 9.21 0.63
C GLY A 66 22.91 9.55 -0.50
N ILE A 67 23.09 8.62 -1.39
CA ILE A 67 23.82 8.83 -2.65
C ILE A 67 22.84 9.48 -3.65
N ASN A 68 23.20 10.66 -4.14
CA ASN A 68 22.35 11.47 -5.02
C ASN A 68 20.95 11.78 -4.42
N GLY A 69 20.87 11.87 -3.09
CA GLY A 69 19.61 12.13 -2.39
C GLY A 69 18.68 10.91 -2.27
N SER A 70 19.20 9.71 -2.47
CA SER A 70 18.47 8.45 -2.38
C SER A 70 19.15 7.49 -1.42
N GLY A 71 18.38 6.85 -0.55
CA GLY A 71 18.88 5.88 0.41
C GLY A 71 17.81 5.24 1.26
N ILE A 72 18.26 4.31 2.10
CA ILE A 72 17.41 3.59 3.05
C ILE A 72 18.19 3.31 4.33
N ILE A 73 17.54 3.53 5.49
CA ILE A 73 18.12 3.31 6.82
C ILE A 73 17.24 2.34 7.59
N TYR A 74 17.83 1.27 8.10
CA TYR A 74 17.21 0.38 9.04
C TYR A 74 17.69 0.71 10.45
N LEU A 75 16.83 1.36 11.23
CA LEU A 75 17.07 1.74 12.61
C LEU A 75 16.49 0.69 13.58
N VAL A 76 17.27 0.29 14.58
CA VAL A 76 16.82 -0.58 15.68
C VAL A 76 17.16 0.08 17.02
N ALA A 77 16.15 0.30 17.85
CA ALA A 77 16.27 0.90 19.19
C ALA A 77 15.95 -0.14 20.28
N MET A 78 16.92 -0.41 21.14
CA MET A 78 16.85 -1.55 22.05
C MET A 78 16.01 -1.30 23.29
N ASN A 79 16.09 -0.12 23.90
CA ASN A 79 15.33 0.19 25.12
C ASN A 79 13.82 0.23 24.85
N GLU A 80 13.42 0.84 23.73
CA GLU A 80 12.03 0.96 23.34
C GLU A 80 11.52 -0.30 22.63
N ARG A 81 12.43 -1.17 22.20
CA ARG A 81 12.14 -2.36 21.37
C ARG A 81 11.34 -1.97 20.12
N LYS A 82 11.80 -0.92 19.47
CA LYS A 82 11.23 -0.38 18.23
C LYS A 82 12.24 -0.44 17.11
N TYR A 83 11.74 -0.52 15.90
CA TYR A 83 12.52 -0.37 14.69
C TYR A 83 11.78 0.49 13.67
N ASP A 84 12.52 1.04 12.72
CA ASP A 84 11.98 1.76 11.58
C ASP A 84 12.85 1.54 10.34
N ILE A 85 12.21 1.33 9.20
CA ILE A 85 12.84 1.28 7.87
C ILE A 85 12.44 2.55 7.12
N TYR A 86 13.34 3.50 7.07
CA TYR A 86 13.14 4.78 6.41
C TYR A 86 13.82 4.81 5.04
N ALA A 87 13.03 4.94 3.98
CA ALA A 87 13.50 5.12 2.62
C ALA A 87 13.19 6.53 2.12
N PHE A 88 14.08 7.12 1.34
CA PHE A 88 13.92 8.46 0.76
C PHE A 88 14.48 8.54 -0.66
N GLY A 89 14.05 9.57 -1.42
CA GLY A 89 14.42 9.71 -2.82
C GLY A 89 13.93 8.56 -3.69
N GLN A 90 14.71 8.19 -4.70
CA GLN A 90 14.39 7.11 -5.62
C GLN A 90 14.17 5.77 -4.89
N MET A 91 14.92 5.52 -3.81
CA MET A 91 14.75 4.32 -2.99
C MET A 91 13.31 4.19 -2.49
N LYS A 92 12.70 5.27 -2.01
CA LYS A 92 11.31 5.30 -1.55
C LYS A 92 10.30 5.17 -2.69
N ASP A 93 10.51 5.91 -3.78
CA ASP A 93 9.49 6.15 -4.79
C ASP A 93 9.42 5.04 -5.85
N GLU A 94 10.53 4.36 -6.11
CA GLU A 94 10.66 3.41 -7.21
C GLU A 94 11.15 2.01 -6.79
N ILE A 95 11.91 1.88 -5.71
CA ILE A 95 12.58 0.63 -5.32
C ILE A 95 11.86 0.01 -4.13
N MET A 96 12.03 0.60 -2.97
CA MET A 96 11.46 0.14 -1.70
C MET A 96 10.14 0.86 -1.43
N ILE A 97 9.15 0.67 -2.30
CA ILE A 97 7.81 1.23 -2.13
C ILE A 97 7.16 0.72 -0.84
N LYS A 98 6.10 1.36 -0.38
CA LYS A 98 5.50 1.10 0.93
C LYS A 98 5.14 -0.37 1.19
N SER A 99 4.56 -1.06 0.20
CA SER A 99 4.23 -2.49 0.33
C SER A 99 5.47 -3.33 0.59
N ILE A 100 6.55 -3.12 -0.16
CA ILE A 100 7.80 -3.86 -0.03
C ILE A 100 8.46 -3.60 1.33
N ARG A 101 8.48 -2.33 1.79
CA ARG A 101 9.01 -1.99 3.13
C ARG A 101 8.21 -2.65 4.26
N ASN A 102 6.88 -2.71 4.13
CA ASN A 102 6.04 -3.37 5.14
C ASN A 102 6.25 -4.88 5.16
N ASP A 103 6.41 -5.50 4.00
CA ASP A 103 6.70 -6.93 3.90
C ASP A 103 8.07 -7.23 4.52
N LEU A 104 9.09 -6.45 4.16
CA LEU A 104 10.43 -6.56 4.74
C LEU A 104 10.41 -6.39 6.27
N ALA A 105 9.72 -5.37 6.77
CA ALA A 105 9.58 -5.13 8.20
C ALA A 105 8.95 -6.33 8.93
N SER A 106 7.93 -6.93 8.33
CA SER A 106 7.26 -8.13 8.86
C SER A 106 8.15 -9.37 8.84
N ASP A 107 8.97 -9.52 7.80
CA ASP A 107 9.88 -10.65 7.64
C ASP A 107 11.07 -10.58 8.62
N LEU A 108 11.53 -9.36 8.94
CA LEU A 108 12.68 -9.15 9.83
C LEU A 108 12.30 -9.14 11.32
N GLN A 109 11.06 -8.79 11.67
CA GLN A 109 10.61 -8.69 13.06
C GLN A 109 10.84 -9.94 13.90
N PRO A 110 10.61 -11.19 13.43
CA PRO A 110 10.89 -12.39 14.21
C PRO A 110 12.37 -12.51 14.63
N TYR A 111 13.29 -12.21 13.72
CA TYR A 111 14.73 -12.26 14.00
C TYR A 111 15.15 -11.26 15.08
N LEU A 112 14.60 -10.04 15.05
CA LEU A 112 14.83 -9.05 16.11
C LEU A 112 14.27 -9.54 17.46
N THR A 113 13.09 -10.16 17.45
CA THR A 113 12.44 -10.70 18.64
C THR A 113 13.27 -11.82 19.29
N ASP A 114 13.86 -12.68 18.44
CA ASP A 114 14.65 -13.84 18.88
C ASP A 114 16.12 -13.45 19.17
N GLY A 115 16.53 -12.21 18.91
CA GLY A 115 17.88 -11.70 19.12
C GLY A 115 18.87 -12.15 18.04
N GLU A 116 18.37 -12.58 16.89
CA GLU A 116 19.17 -13.00 15.73
C GLU A 116 19.54 -11.80 14.84
N TYR A 117 20.24 -10.81 15.41
CA TYR A 117 20.50 -9.51 14.76
C TYR A 117 21.31 -9.64 13.49
N TYR A 118 22.32 -10.51 13.46
CA TYR A 118 23.09 -10.78 12.25
C TYR A 118 22.19 -11.23 11.10
N THR A 119 21.30 -12.19 11.35
CA THR A 119 20.36 -12.71 10.36
C THR A 119 19.38 -11.62 9.89
N ALA A 120 18.91 -10.77 10.81
CA ALA A 120 18.04 -9.65 10.47
C ALA A 120 18.73 -8.65 9.54
N PHE A 121 19.96 -8.26 9.84
CA PHE A 121 20.68 -7.22 9.08
C PHE A 121 21.18 -7.74 7.73
N MET A 122 21.64 -8.98 7.65
CA MET A 122 21.95 -9.62 6.36
C MET A 122 20.70 -9.80 5.51
N GLY A 123 19.60 -10.25 6.10
CA GLY A 123 18.32 -10.38 5.39
C GLY A 123 17.80 -9.04 4.85
N TYR A 124 17.99 -7.95 5.61
CA TYR A 124 17.72 -6.60 5.15
C TYR A 124 18.57 -6.23 3.93
N ALA A 125 19.88 -6.42 4.00
CA ALA A 125 20.79 -6.12 2.91
C ALA A 125 20.46 -6.90 1.63
N ASP A 126 20.23 -8.21 1.77
CA ASP A 126 19.92 -9.08 0.64
C ASP A 126 18.57 -8.70 -0.01
N LYS A 127 17.55 -8.38 0.80
CA LYS A 127 16.25 -7.97 0.25
C LYS A 127 16.30 -6.64 -0.45
N VAL A 128 17.02 -5.66 0.12
CA VAL A 128 17.22 -4.36 -0.52
C VAL A 128 17.96 -4.51 -1.85
N GLU A 129 19.00 -5.33 -1.90
CA GLU A 129 19.71 -5.60 -3.16
C GLU A 129 18.82 -6.28 -4.20
N GLU A 130 18.02 -7.28 -3.79
CA GLU A 130 17.06 -7.95 -4.68
C GLU A 130 16.11 -6.94 -5.34
N GLU A 131 15.54 -6.02 -4.56
CA GLU A 131 14.62 -5.03 -5.07
C GLU A 131 15.30 -3.97 -5.96
N ILE A 132 16.51 -3.55 -5.61
CA ILE A 132 17.33 -2.69 -6.48
C ILE A 132 17.56 -3.39 -7.83
N TYR A 133 18.02 -4.64 -7.81
CA TYR A 133 18.28 -5.41 -9.02
C TYR A 133 16.99 -5.60 -9.85
N ASN A 134 15.86 -5.90 -9.22
CA ASN A 134 14.57 -6.04 -9.89
C ASN A 134 14.17 -4.76 -10.63
N VAL A 135 14.39 -3.59 -10.03
CA VAL A 135 14.10 -2.30 -10.67
C VAL A 135 15.02 -2.02 -11.86
N TYR A 136 16.30 -2.38 -11.76
CA TYR A 136 17.22 -2.26 -12.89
C TYR A 136 16.82 -3.12 -14.09
N GLU A 137 16.33 -4.34 -13.85
CA GLU A 137 15.98 -5.29 -14.91
C GLU A 137 14.55 -5.06 -15.47
N ASN A 138 13.59 -4.71 -14.62
CA ASN A 138 12.16 -4.72 -14.94
C ASN A 138 11.52 -3.32 -14.90
N GLY A 139 12.25 -2.31 -14.41
CA GLY A 139 11.74 -0.95 -14.20
C GLY A 139 11.16 -0.75 -12.79
N PRO A 140 10.75 0.49 -12.48
CA PRO A 140 10.32 0.89 -11.14
C PRO A 140 9.20 0.02 -10.58
N ASN A 141 9.30 -0.31 -9.29
CA ASN A 141 8.22 -0.95 -8.55
C ASN A 141 7.00 -0.02 -8.48
N ALA A 142 5.82 -0.60 -8.49
CA ALA A 142 4.57 0.14 -8.38
C ALA A 142 3.69 -0.45 -7.28
N GLU A 143 3.01 0.42 -6.53
CA GLU A 143 2.04 -0.03 -5.56
C GLU A 143 0.95 -0.87 -6.23
N PRO A 144 0.59 -2.04 -5.65
CA PRO A 144 -0.40 -2.91 -6.24
C PRO A 144 -1.77 -2.21 -6.27
N SER A 145 -2.21 -1.86 -7.47
CA SER A 145 -3.52 -1.22 -7.66
C SER A 145 -4.63 -2.27 -7.64
N TYR A 146 -5.19 -2.53 -6.47
CA TYR A 146 -6.36 -3.41 -6.33
C TYR A 146 -7.68 -2.76 -6.77
N ALA A 147 -7.66 -1.48 -7.11
CA ALA A 147 -8.87 -0.75 -7.51
C ALA A 147 -9.51 -1.32 -8.78
N VAL A 148 -8.70 -1.70 -9.76
CA VAL A 148 -9.18 -2.26 -11.04
C VAL A 148 -9.85 -3.62 -10.87
N PRO A 149 -9.22 -4.64 -10.26
CA PRO A 149 -9.86 -5.94 -10.09
C PRO A 149 -11.07 -5.88 -9.15
N ILE A 150 -11.05 -5.06 -8.10
CA ILE A 150 -12.21 -4.86 -7.21
C ILE A 150 -13.34 -4.17 -7.98
N GLY A 151 -13.05 -3.14 -8.77
CA GLY A 151 -14.04 -2.43 -9.58
C GLY A 151 -14.73 -3.35 -10.60
N ILE A 152 -13.98 -4.21 -11.28
CA ILE A 152 -14.53 -5.20 -12.21
C ILE A 152 -15.38 -6.23 -11.47
N GLY A 153 -14.91 -6.75 -10.33
CA GLY A 153 -15.65 -7.72 -9.52
C GLY A 153 -16.98 -7.16 -9.01
N CYS A 154 -16.99 -5.98 -8.42
CA CYS A 154 -18.19 -5.30 -7.95
C CYS A 154 -19.15 -4.97 -9.11
N GLY A 155 -18.62 -4.51 -10.24
CA GLY A 155 -19.42 -4.20 -11.43
C GLY A 155 -20.14 -5.41 -11.99
N LEU A 156 -19.50 -6.57 -12.06
CA LEU A 156 -20.12 -7.84 -12.49
C LEU A 156 -21.23 -8.29 -11.54
N VAL A 157 -21.02 -8.18 -10.22
CA VAL A 157 -22.04 -8.54 -9.23
C VAL A 157 -23.28 -7.65 -9.37
N ILE A 158 -23.10 -6.33 -9.48
CA ILE A 158 -24.22 -5.39 -9.66
C ILE A 158 -24.96 -5.66 -10.97
N ALA A 159 -24.24 -5.91 -12.07
CA ALA A 159 -24.83 -6.24 -13.36
C ALA A 159 -25.67 -7.53 -13.28
N LEU A 160 -25.17 -8.56 -12.60
CA LEU A 160 -25.87 -9.83 -12.41
C LEU A 160 -27.16 -9.67 -11.59
N ILE A 161 -27.10 -8.90 -10.51
CA ILE A 161 -28.28 -8.57 -9.69
C ILE A 161 -29.31 -7.83 -10.53
N THR A 162 -28.89 -6.85 -11.31
CA THR A 162 -29.80 -6.07 -12.17
C THR A 162 -30.51 -6.96 -13.20
N VAL A 163 -29.75 -7.86 -13.85
CA VAL A 163 -30.32 -8.82 -14.82
C VAL A 163 -31.30 -9.77 -14.15
N LEU A 164 -31.00 -10.25 -12.94
CA LEU A 164 -31.93 -11.13 -12.19
C LEU A 164 -33.24 -10.42 -11.80
N ILE A 165 -33.15 -9.14 -11.39
CA ILE A 165 -34.31 -8.32 -11.09
C ILE A 165 -35.18 -8.11 -12.35
N MET A 166 -34.57 -7.74 -13.47
CA MET A 166 -35.26 -7.58 -14.75
C MET A 166 -35.94 -8.89 -15.20
N LYS A 167 -35.22 -10.01 -15.09
CA LYS A 167 -35.77 -11.33 -15.42
C LYS A 167 -36.96 -11.70 -14.51
N SER A 168 -36.86 -11.37 -13.22
CA SER A 168 -37.98 -11.59 -12.27
C SER A 168 -39.20 -10.75 -12.62
N GLN A 169 -39.03 -9.50 -13.04
CA GLN A 169 -40.12 -8.62 -13.44
C GLN A 169 -40.77 -9.07 -14.75
N MET A 170 -40.01 -9.61 -15.69
CA MET A 170 -40.54 -10.14 -16.94
C MET A 170 -41.41 -11.42 -16.75
N ASN A 171 -41.22 -12.16 -15.67
CA ASN A 171 -42.00 -13.36 -15.38
C ASN A 171 -43.38 -13.04 -14.74
N THR A 172 -43.72 -11.77 -14.50
CA THR A 172 -44.96 -11.35 -13.86
C THR A 172 -46.12 -11.21 -14.85
N LEU A 173 -45.87 -11.34 -16.14
CA LEU A 173 -46.95 -11.43 -17.14
C LEU A 173 -47.50 -12.87 -17.23
N LYS A 174 -48.06 -13.38 -16.14
CA LYS A 174 -49.03 -14.46 -16.25
C LYS A 174 -50.27 -13.88 -16.90
N THR A 175 -50.44 -14.13 -18.18
CA THR A 175 -51.70 -13.91 -18.87
C THR A 175 -52.75 -14.67 -18.07
N ASN A 176 -53.64 -13.95 -17.42
CA ASN A 176 -54.75 -14.57 -16.72
C ASN A 176 -55.76 -15.03 -17.80
N PRO A 177 -55.94 -16.33 -18.06
CA PRO A 177 -56.85 -16.81 -19.11
C PRO A 177 -58.32 -16.57 -18.76
N MET A 178 -58.60 -16.12 -17.52
CA MET A 178 -59.98 -15.84 -17.09
C MET A 178 -60.48 -14.43 -17.42
N ALA A 179 -59.63 -13.57 -18.04
CA ALA A 179 -60.09 -12.24 -18.48
C ALA A 179 -61.17 -12.31 -19.57
N ASN A 180 -61.26 -13.42 -20.30
CA ASN A 180 -62.30 -13.61 -21.30
C ASN A 180 -63.69 -13.91 -20.71
N GLU A 181 -63.79 -14.27 -19.42
CA GLU A 181 -65.12 -14.60 -18.78
C GLU A 181 -65.86 -13.32 -18.38
N TYR A 182 -65.25 -12.16 -18.35
CA TYR A 182 -65.87 -10.87 -18.07
C TYR A 182 -66.30 -10.10 -19.31
N LEU A 183 -66.03 -10.63 -20.50
CA LEU A 183 -66.54 -10.08 -21.76
C LEU A 183 -67.95 -10.71 -22.03
N ARG A 184 -68.93 -10.15 -21.34
CA ARG A 184 -70.34 -10.46 -21.68
C ARG A 184 -70.59 -9.96 -23.10
N ASN A 185 -71.21 -10.81 -23.92
CA ASN A 185 -71.62 -10.48 -25.29
C ASN A 185 -72.38 -9.15 -25.34
N GLY A 186 -71.81 -8.11 -25.80
CA GLY A 186 -72.45 -6.80 -25.95
C GLY A 186 -71.38 -5.70 -25.70
N GLY A 187 -70.55 -5.52 -26.65
CA GLY A 187 -69.36 -4.68 -26.72
C GLY A 187 -69.32 -3.48 -25.82
N PHE A 188 -68.13 -3.29 -25.16
CA PHE A 188 -67.73 -2.02 -24.60
C PHE A 188 -67.55 -1.03 -25.77
N SER A 189 -68.50 -0.11 -25.93
CA SER A 189 -68.40 0.99 -26.88
C SER A 189 -67.79 2.21 -26.16
N LEU A 190 -66.60 2.58 -26.48
CA LEU A 190 -66.00 3.83 -26.03
C LEU A 190 -66.48 4.96 -26.95
N ASP A 191 -67.39 5.76 -26.44
CA ASP A 191 -67.94 6.90 -27.17
C ASP A 191 -66.95 8.06 -27.28
N ARG A 192 -65.88 8.06 -26.45
CA ARG A 192 -64.80 9.06 -26.49
C ARG A 192 -63.52 8.56 -25.84
N ALA A 193 -62.50 8.28 -26.62
CA ALA A 193 -61.11 8.09 -26.09
C ALA A 193 -60.44 9.44 -25.99
N ARG A 194 -60.23 9.93 -24.79
CA ARG A 194 -59.47 11.15 -24.54
C ARG A 194 -58.43 10.86 -23.47
N ASP A 195 -57.17 10.87 -23.87
CA ASP A 195 -56.04 10.82 -22.94
C ASP A 195 -55.87 12.20 -22.32
N ILE A 196 -56.03 12.31 -21.01
CA ILE A 196 -55.76 13.52 -20.26
C ILE A 196 -54.49 13.30 -19.46
N PHE A 197 -53.38 13.92 -19.88
CA PHE A 197 -52.16 13.98 -19.09
C PHE A 197 -52.39 14.91 -17.90
N LEU A 198 -52.38 14.35 -16.67
CA LEU A 198 -52.75 15.10 -15.48
C LEU A 198 -51.60 15.92 -14.92
N TYR A 199 -50.42 15.40 -14.79
CA TYR A 199 -49.17 16.10 -14.50
C TYR A 199 -48.00 15.14 -14.39
N THR A 200 -46.76 15.65 -14.55
CA THR A 200 -45.55 14.95 -14.22
C THR A 200 -44.87 15.67 -13.07
N SER A 201 -44.63 15.00 -11.97
CA SER A 201 -43.80 15.50 -10.87
C SER A 201 -42.37 14.97 -11.01
N ILE A 202 -41.43 15.86 -11.28
CA ILE A 202 -39.99 15.49 -11.31
C ILE A 202 -39.36 16.00 -10.02
N THR A 203 -39.08 15.05 -9.10
CA THR A 203 -38.28 15.34 -7.92
C THR A 203 -36.82 15.13 -8.27
N ARG A 204 -36.04 16.22 -8.32
CA ARG A 204 -34.58 16.14 -8.46
C ARG A 204 -33.95 16.13 -7.08
N THR A 205 -33.40 15.00 -6.70
CA THR A 205 -32.54 14.89 -5.51
C THR A 205 -31.11 15.20 -5.96
N LYS A 206 -30.52 16.25 -5.39
CA LYS A 206 -29.10 16.57 -5.60
C LYS A 206 -28.28 15.47 -4.94
N ARG A 207 -27.46 14.78 -5.74
CA ARG A 207 -26.49 13.80 -5.23
C ARG A 207 -25.34 14.59 -4.62
N GLU A 208 -25.15 14.50 -3.33
CA GLU A 208 -23.93 14.96 -2.69
C GLU A 208 -22.81 13.99 -3.07
N THR A 209 -21.78 14.55 -3.65
CA THR A 209 -20.57 13.82 -3.97
C THR A 209 -19.65 13.99 -2.76
N ASP A 210 -19.67 13.03 -1.86
CA ASP A 210 -18.61 12.92 -0.87
C ASP A 210 -17.33 12.46 -1.58
N SER A 211 -16.46 13.41 -1.80
CA SER A 211 -15.09 13.18 -2.23
C SER A 211 -14.21 13.15 -1.00
N ASP A 212 -14.23 12.04 -0.25
CA ASP A 212 -13.15 11.71 0.65
C ASP A 212 -12.13 10.86 -0.09
N SER A 213 -11.23 11.53 -0.79
CA SER A 213 -9.95 10.97 -1.17
C SER A 213 -8.94 11.36 -0.08
N SER A 214 -8.88 10.60 0.99
CA SER A 214 -7.72 10.59 1.87
C SER A 214 -6.60 9.85 1.13
N GLY A 215 -5.87 10.56 0.30
CA GLY A 215 -4.56 10.14 -0.16
C GLY A 215 -3.63 10.14 1.04
N SER A 216 -3.34 8.96 1.61
CA SER A 216 -2.25 8.85 2.57
C SER A 216 -0.96 9.05 1.79
N SER A 217 -0.33 10.20 1.99
CA SER A 217 1.02 10.43 1.49
C SER A 217 1.96 9.40 2.13
N ASP A 218 2.69 8.65 1.30
CA ASP A 218 3.73 7.75 1.80
C ASP A 218 4.86 8.59 2.41
N SER A 219 5.04 8.50 3.73
CA SER A 219 6.10 9.17 4.47
C SER A 219 7.48 8.52 4.29
N GLY A 220 7.54 7.34 3.67
CA GLY A 220 8.80 6.62 3.47
C GLY A 220 9.20 5.71 4.63
N HIS A 221 8.33 5.55 5.64
CA HIS A 221 8.60 4.72 6.82
C HIS A 221 7.83 3.40 6.83
N SER A 222 8.46 2.39 7.44
CA SER A 222 7.83 1.16 7.90
C SER A 222 8.39 0.83 9.27
N SER A 223 7.61 1.09 10.31
CA SER A 223 8.02 0.97 11.72
C SER A 223 7.20 -0.07 12.47
N GLY A 224 7.75 -0.57 13.56
CA GLY A 224 7.09 -1.53 14.41
C GLY A 224 7.81 -1.76 15.73
N SER A 225 7.31 -2.72 16.51
CA SER A 225 7.92 -3.20 17.76
C SER A 225 8.16 -4.71 17.71
N PHE A 226 9.10 -5.19 18.48
CA PHE A 226 9.55 -6.57 18.55
C PHE A 226 9.79 -7.05 19.98
#